data_1c149a20d3cc838e4806ddc87b281a5e
#
_entry.id   1c149a20d3cc838e4806ddc87b281a5e
#
_cell.length_a   1.000
_cell.length_b   1.000
_cell.length_c   1.000
_cell.angle_alpha   90.00
_cell.angle_beta   90.00
_cell.angle_gamma   90.00
#
_symmetry.space_group_name_H-M   'P 1'
#
loop_
_entity.id
_entity.type
_entity.pdbx_description
1 polymer ?
#
loop_
_entity_poly.entity_id
_entity_poly.type
_entity_poly.pdbx_seq_one_letter_code
_entity_poly.pdbx_strand_id
1 'polypeptide(L)'
;TFSRLELLSSSGVAAVRGTEFGVSVDEDGQTSVATLEGQVEASAQNVAVPVDAGMVSIIHPGEPPTSPQSLDRKLDIQWQTYEWRNDHFYVAGWIDRANTLMVMGDEIATTRTGYFAKKVFLADRSQQVMLTVQNPMGETRMHSLLPWLAPD
;
A
#
# COMPACT_ATOMS: atom_id res chain seq x y z
N THR A 1 -22.38 20.71 15.96
CA THR A 1 -21.04 21.25 16.03
C THR A 1 -20.02 20.26 15.47
N PHE A 2 -19.21 20.77 14.60
CA PHE A 2 -18.34 19.95 13.93
C PHE A 2 -16.87 20.31 14.22
N SER A 3 -16.12 19.33 14.57
CA SER A 3 -14.70 19.51 14.86
C SER A 3 -13.86 19.08 13.69
N ARG A 4 -12.81 19.83 13.44
CA ARG A 4 -11.81 19.52 12.43
C ARG A 4 -10.62 18.87 13.11
N LEU A 5 -10.21 17.73 12.60
CA LEU A 5 -9.02 17.04 13.01
C LEU A 5 -7.99 17.10 11.88
N GLU A 6 -6.75 17.42 12.21
CA GLU A 6 -5.66 17.43 11.24
C GLU A 6 -4.63 16.41 11.63
N LEU A 7 -4.19 15.62 10.65
CA LEU A 7 -3.09 14.68 10.78
C LEU A 7 -1.94 15.14 9.89
N LEU A 8 -0.75 15.16 10.47
CA LEU A 8 0.45 15.64 9.79
C LEU A 8 1.40 14.48 9.50
N SER A 9 1.94 14.45 8.29
CA SER A 9 3.07 13.59 7.94
C SER A 9 4.18 14.47 7.37
N SER A 10 5.35 13.89 7.16
CA SER A 10 6.46 14.63 6.52
C SER A 10 6.12 15.07 5.09
N SER A 11 5.15 14.44 4.45
CA SER A 11 4.76 14.74 3.06
C SER A 11 3.57 15.68 2.95
N GLY A 12 2.67 15.73 3.95
CA GLY A 12 1.48 16.57 3.83
C GLY A 12 0.56 16.49 5.03
N VAL A 13 -0.64 17.01 4.86
CA VAL A 13 -1.67 17.17 5.90
C VAL A 13 -2.96 16.50 5.44
N ALA A 14 -3.62 15.80 6.36
CA ALA A 14 -5.00 15.34 6.18
C ALA A 14 -5.89 16.04 7.19
N ALA A 15 -6.92 16.71 6.70
CA ALA A 15 -7.93 17.37 7.52
C ALA A 15 -9.26 16.64 7.38
N VAL A 16 -9.85 16.27 8.51
CA VAL A 16 -11.00 15.35 8.57
C VAL A 16 -12.26 16.08 8.96
N ARG A 17 -13.33 15.77 8.26
CA ARG A 17 -14.69 16.15 8.64
C ARG A 17 -15.52 14.89 8.89
N GLY A 18 -15.55 14.51 10.14
CA GLY A 18 -16.36 13.49 10.77
C GLY A 18 -16.47 12.22 10.04
N THR A 19 -15.71 11.22 10.17
CA THR A 19 -16.18 9.88 10.12
C THR A 19 -15.06 8.85 10.00
N GLU A 20 -15.02 8.06 8.97
CA GLU A 20 -14.11 6.92 8.92
C GLU A 20 -13.10 7.14 7.81
N PHE A 21 -11.82 7.18 8.19
CA PHE A 21 -10.71 7.44 7.27
C PHE A 21 -9.48 6.70 7.73
N GLY A 22 -8.51 6.59 6.84
CA GLY A 22 -7.22 5.98 7.14
C GLY A 22 -6.08 6.77 6.50
N VAL A 23 -4.95 6.78 7.19
CA VAL A 23 -3.70 7.37 6.68
C VAL A 23 -2.60 6.36 6.89
N SER A 24 -1.85 6.08 5.84
CA SER A 24 -0.66 5.24 5.94
C SER A 24 0.55 5.99 5.41
N VAL A 25 1.69 5.75 6.03
CA VAL A 25 2.97 6.34 5.61
C VAL A 25 3.95 5.19 5.47
N ASP A 26 4.56 5.05 4.28
CA ASP A 26 5.56 4.02 4.05
C ASP A 26 6.96 4.49 4.42
N GLU A 27 7.95 3.60 4.30
CA GLU A 27 9.33 3.90 4.66
C GLU A 27 9.93 5.04 3.83
N ASP A 28 9.45 5.25 2.62
CA ASP A 28 9.91 6.31 1.72
C ASP A 28 9.21 7.65 1.97
N GLY A 29 8.26 7.69 2.91
CA GLY A 29 7.50 8.90 3.24
C GLY A 29 6.27 9.11 2.36
N GLN A 30 5.95 8.18 1.45
CA GLN A 30 4.71 8.26 0.69
C GLN A 30 3.52 8.12 1.65
N THR A 31 2.60 9.07 1.59
CA THR A 31 1.43 9.11 2.46
C THR A 31 0.19 8.82 1.63
N SER A 32 -0.62 7.86 2.06
CA SER A 32 -1.90 7.56 1.40
C SER A 32 -3.03 7.95 2.34
N VAL A 33 -3.96 8.76 1.85
CA VAL A 33 -5.11 9.24 2.61
C VAL A 33 -6.37 8.66 1.99
N ALA A 34 -7.08 7.83 2.75
CA ALA A 34 -8.28 7.16 2.28
C ALA A 34 -9.48 7.52 3.13
N THR A 35 -10.65 7.59 2.51
CA THR A 35 -11.92 7.86 3.19
C THR A 35 -12.88 6.71 2.94
N LEU A 36 -13.48 6.20 4.00
CA LEU A 36 -14.54 5.20 3.89
C LEU A 36 -15.92 5.84 4.01
N GLU A 37 -16.07 6.75 4.97
CA GLU A 37 -17.30 7.52 5.15
C GLU A 37 -16.94 8.99 5.34
N GLY A 38 -17.76 9.91 4.84
CA GLY A 38 -17.54 11.35 4.93
C GLY A 38 -16.56 11.87 3.90
N GLN A 39 -15.81 12.87 4.27
CA GLN A 39 -14.83 13.49 3.39
C GLN A 39 -13.60 13.89 4.18
N VAL A 40 -12.44 13.66 3.59
CA VAL A 40 -11.15 14.11 4.12
C VAL A 40 -10.51 15.01 3.08
N GLU A 41 -9.83 16.07 3.53
CA GLU A 41 -9.04 16.91 2.65
C GLU A 41 -7.57 16.57 2.82
N ALA A 42 -6.92 16.17 1.74
CA ALA A 42 -5.49 15.94 1.70
C ALA A 42 -4.80 17.17 1.09
N SER A 43 -3.77 17.68 1.75
CA SER A 43 -3.08 18.86 1.23
C SER A 43 -1.57 18.73 1.37
N ALA A 44 -0.87 19.23 0.35
CA ALA A 44 0.58 19.31 0.29
C ALA A 44 0.93 20.32 -0.80
N GLN A 45 2.05 21.04 -0.64
CA GLN A 45 2.55 21.99 -1.63
C GLN A 45 1.50 23.02 -2.05
N ASN A 46 0.73 23.52 -1.08
CA ASN A 46 -0.35 24.51 -1.28
C ASN A 46 -1.50 24.02 -2.19
N VAL A 47 -1.61 22.72 -2.38
CA VAL A 47 -2.72 22.09 -3.12
C VAL A 47 -3.53 21.25 -2.16
N ALA A 48 -4.84 21.47 -2.13
CA ALA A 48 -5.76 20.69 -1.32
C ALA A 48 -6.68 19.90 -2.24
N VAL A 49 -6.84 18.61 -1.91
CA VAL A 49 -7.65 17.68 -2.70
C VAL A 49 -8.68 17.03 -1.78
N PRO A 50 -9.99 17.16 -2.08
CA PRO A 50 -11.01 16.44 -1.31
C PRO A 50 -10.97 14.96 -1.65
N VAL A 51 -10.99 14.12 -0.62
CA VAL A 51 -11.01 12.67 -0.74
C VAL A 51 -12.36 12.19 -0.23
N ASP A 52 -13.24 11.90 -1.16
CA ASP A 52 -14.60 11.46 -0.85
C ASP A 52 -14.62 9.98 -0.41
N ALA A 53 -15.76 9.57 0.13
CA ALA A 53 -15.95 8.20 0.58
C ALA A 53 -15.64 7.19 -0.54
N GLY A 54 -14.85 6.17 -0.22
CA GLY A 54 -14.43 5.15 -1.15
C GLY A 54 -13.23 5.52 -2.01
N MET A 55 -12.59 6.66 -1.73
CA MET A 55 -11.47 7.17 -2.51
C MET A 55 -10.19 7.22 -1.70
N VAL A 56 -9.07 7.34 -2.40
CA VAL A 56 -7.75 7.51 -1.81
C VAL A 56 -6.93 8.50 -2.63
N SER A 57 -6.19 9.38 -1.96
CA SER A 57 -5.19 10.28 -2.56
C SER A 57 -3.81 9.93 -2.02
N ILE A 58 -2.80 10.03 -2.86
CA ILE A 58 -1.42 9.72 -2.50
C ILE A 58 -0.60 10.99 -2.51
N ILE A 59 0.20 11.18 -1.47
CA ILE A 59 1.12 12.31 -1.37
C ILE A 59 2.55 11.76 -1.37
N HIS A 60 3.27 12.00 -2.44
CA HIS A 60 4.69 11.69 -2.50
C HIS A 60 5.48 12.85 -1.89
N PRO A 61 6.63 12.59 -1.23
CA PRO A 61 7.44 13.66 -0.66
C PRO A 61 7.75 14.76 -1.68
N GLY A 62 7.48 16.01 -1.32
CA GLY A 62 7.76 17.17 -2.17
C GLY A 62 6.77 17.39 -3.31
N GLU A 63 5.70 16.64 -3.39
CA GLU A 63 4.71 16.72 -4.47
C GLU A 63 3.31 17.03 -3.92
N PRO A 64 2.42 17.61 -4.73
CA PRO A 64 1.03 17.79 -4.32
C PRO A 64 0.30 16.46 -4.26
N PRO A 65 -0.86 16.39 -3.57
CA PRO A 65 -1.66 15.16 -3.55
C PRO A 65 -2.10 14.77 -4.96
N THR A 66 -2.16 13.47 -5.21
CA THR A 66 -2.67 12.97 -6.48
C THR A 66 -4.19 13.15 -6.56
N SER A 67 -4.73 13.16 -7.77
CA SER A 67 -6.17 13.09 -7.96
C SER A 67 -6.69 11.82 -7.30
N PRO A 68 -7.83 11.86 -6.58
CA PRO A 68 -8.35 10.69 -5.92
C PRO A 68 -8.65 9.54 -6.88
N GLN A 69 -8.34 8.35 -6.42
CA GLN A 69 -8.64 7.10 -7.12
C GLN A 69 -9.49 6.22 -6.20
N SER A 70 -10.11 5.20 -6.76
CA SER A 70 -10.89 4.26 -5.96
C SER A 70 -10.01 3.53 -4.95
N LEU A 71 -10.48 3.43 -3.71
CA LEU A 71 -9.81 2.65 -2.68
C LEU A 71 -9.89 1.16 -3.05
N ASP A 72 -8.74 0.50 -3.11
CA ASP A 72 -8.69 -0.93 -3.35
C ASP A 72 -9.03 -1.69 -2.06
N ARG A 73 -10.05 -2.53 -2.13
CA ARG A 73 -10.46 -3.39 -1.03
C ARG A 73 -10.33 -4.87 -1.35
N LYS A 74 -9.92 -5.20 -2.57
CA LYS A 74 -9.68 -6.60 -2.96
C LYS A 74 -8.34 -7.09 -2.45
N LEU A 75 -7.36 -6.19 -2.39
CA LEU A 75 -6.02 -6.47 -1.87
C LEU A 75 -5.33 -7.59 -2.66
N ASP A 76 -5.52 -7.57 -3.97
CA ASP A 76 -4.97 -8.58 -4.87
C ASP A 76 -3.51 -8.29 -5.21
N ILE A 77 -2.83 -9.33 -5.61
CA ILE A 77 -1.50 -9.24 -6.22
C ILE A 77 -1.64 -9.64 -7.69
N GLN A 78 -1.16 -8.78 -8.58
CA GLN A 78 -1.02 -9.12 -9.99
C GLN A 78 0.38 -9.66 -10.20
N TRP A 79 0.50 -10.96 -10.34
CA TRP A 79 1.80 -11.62 -10.42
C TRP A 79 2.46 -11.40 -11.78
N GLN A 80 3.76 -11.08 -11.75
CA GLN A 80 4.62 -11.14 -12.92
C GLN A 80 5.33 -12.48 -12.96
N THR A 81 5.93 -12.87 -11.82
CA THR A 81 6.62 -14.15 -11.69
C THR A 81 6.72 -14.59 -10.23
N TYR A 82 6.78 -15.88 -10.01
CA TYR A 82 7.21 -16.50 -8.77
C TYR A 82 7.91 -17.81 -9.15
N GLU A 83 9.22 -17.83 -9.01
CA GLU A 83 10.02 -18.94 -9.53
C GLU A 83 11.32 -19.09 -8.74
N TRP A 84 11.92 -20.27 -8.88
CA TRP A 84 13.26 -20.49 -8.40
C TRP A 84 14.27 -19.99 -9.43
N ARG A 85 15.26 -19.25 -8.96
CA ARG A 85 16.41 -18.82 -9.74
C ARG A 85 17.65 -19.21 -8.95
N ASN A 86 18.34 -20.26 -9.42
CA ASN A 86 19.41 -20.89 -8.66
C ASN A 86 18.85 -21.36 -7.30
N ASP A 87 19.43 -20.93 -6.19
CA ASP A 87 19.01 -21.35 -4.86
C ASP A 87 18.08 -20.34 -4.18
N HIS A 88 17.52 -19.39 -4.93
CA HIS A 88 16.67 -18.34 -4.38
C HIS A 88 15.28 -18.39 -4.97
N PHE A 89 14.30 -18.17 -4.13
CA PHE A 89 12.92 -17.99 -4.58
C PHE A 89 12.68 -16.52 -4.89
N TYR A 90 12.20 -16.25 -6.10
CA TYR A 90 12.04 -14.89 -6.60
C TYR A 90 10.57 -14.62 -6.85
N VAL A 91 10.08 -13.47 -6.34
CA VAL A 91 8.71 -13.01 -6.53
C VAL A 91 8.71 -11.61 -7.10
N ALA A 92 7.82 -11.34 -8.03
CA ALA A 92 7.65 -10.03 -8.61
C ALA A 92 6.22 -9.85 -9.12
N GLY A 93 5.73 -8.62 -9.05
CA GLY A 93 4.38 -8.28 -9.50
C GLY A 93 3.97 -6.89 -9.10
N TRP A 94 2.67 -6.67 -9.08
CA TRP A 94 2.08 -5.37 -8.72
C TRP A 94 1.00 -5.53 -7.67
N ILE A 95 0.96 -4.56 -6.76
CA ILE A 95 -0.19 -4.30 -5.89
C ILE A 95 -0.72 -2.93 -6.27
N ASP A 96 -1.89 -2.57 -5.74
CA ASP A 96 -2.38 -1.19 -5.89
C ASP A 96 -1.36 -0.21 -5.32
N ARG A 97 -1.11 0.89 -6.03
CA ARG A 97 -0.04 1.84 -5.68
C ARG A 97 -0.24 2.53 -4.32
N ALA A 98 -1.47 2.54 -3.79
CA ALA A 98 -1.76 3.11 -2.48
C ALA A 98 -1.56 2.11 -1.34
N ASN A 99 -1.32 0.85 -1.65
CA ASN A 99 -1.19 -0.22 -0.68
C ASN A 99 0.28 -0.46 -0.29
N THR A 100 0.46 -1.19 0.80
CA THR A 100 1.77 -1.66 1.25
C THR A 100 1.83 -3.17 1.19
N LEU A 101 3.03 -3.71 1.06
CA LEU A 101 3.26 -5.14 0.96
C LEU A 101 4.26 -5.59 2.01
N MET A 102 3.94 -6.67 2.72
CA MET A 102 4.87 -7.36 3.60
C MET A 102 5.15 -8.75 3.03
N VAL A 103 6.41 -9.14 3.04
CA VAL A 103 6.85 -10.47 2.65
C VAL A 103 7.51 -11.11 3.85
N MET A 104 6.96 -12.24 4.29
CA MET A 104 7.45 -12.94 5.49
C MET A 104 7.55 -12.01 6.72
N GLY A 105 6.61 -11.08 6.85
CA GLY A 105 6.54 -10.16 7.97
C GLY A 105 7.34 -8.87 7.82
N ASP A 106 8.13 -8.73 6.77
CA ASP A 106 8.93 -7.53 6.52
C ASP A 106 8.28 -6.67 5.43
N GLU A 107 8.11 -5.38 5.72
CA GLU A 107 7.62 -4.44 4.70
C GLU A 107 8.68 -4.29 3.62
N ILE A 108 8.24 -4.38 2.37
CA ILE A 108 9.13 -4.18 1.23
C ILE A 108 8.69 -2.96 0.42
N ALA A 109 9.67 -2.26 -0.14
CA ALA A 109 9.42 -1.09 -0.96
C ALA A 109 8.74 -1.49 -2.27
N THR A 110 7.79 -0.66 -2.71
CA THR A 110 7.16 -0.76 -4.01
C THR A 110 7.44 0.51 -4.80
N THR A 111 7.39 0.42 -6.12
CA THR A 111 7.54 1.59 -6.97
C THR A 111 6.25 2.44 -6.95
N ARG A 112 6.29 3.61 -7.59
CA ARG A 112 5.10 4.48 -7.70
C ARG A 112 3.91 3.81 -8.40
N THR A 113 4.16 2.78 -9.21
CA THR A 113 3.10 2.04 -9.88
C THR A 113 2.64 0.83 -9.08
N GLY A 114 3.25 0.58 -7.92
CA GLY A 114 2.95 -0.58 -7.09
C GLY A 114 3.75 -1.82 -7.45
N TYR A 115 4.77 -1.70 -8.30
CA TYR A 115 5.61 -2.83 -8.67
C TYR A 115 6.55 -3.21 -7.53
N PHE A 116 6.70 -4.51 -7.31
CA PHE A 116 7.67 -5.05 -6.36
C PHE A 116 8.45 -6.20 -7.00
N ALA A 117 9.66 -6.40 -6.53
CA ALA A 117 10.49 -7.55 -6.86
C ALA A 117 11.31 -7.90 -5.63
N LYS A 118 11.28 -9.15 -5.22
CA LYS A 118 11.94 -9.58 -3.98
C LYS A 118 12.54 -10.97 -4.14
N LYS A 119 13.79 -11.09 -3.72
CA LYS A 119 14.46 -12.38 -3.53
C LYS A 119 14.16 -12.84 -2.10
N VAL A 120 13.53 -13.98 -1.98
CA VAL A 120 13.12 -14.53 -0.68
C VAL A 120 14.08 -15.65 -0.28
N PHE A 121 14.65 -15.51 0.92
CA PHE A 121 15.53 -16.54 1.48
C PHE A 121 14.67 -17.54 2.24
N LEU A 122 14.73 -18.80 1.85
CA LEU A 122 13.98 -19.87 2.47
C LEU A 122 14.93 -20.86 3.11
N ALA A 123 14.55 -21.34 4.30
CA ALA A 123 15.32 -22.37 5.01
C ALA A 123 15.38 -23.66 4.20
N ASP A 124 14.26 -24.01 3.55
CA ASP A 124 14.18 -25.14 2.62
C ASP A 124 13.02 -24.93 1.64
N ARG A 125 12.91 -25.79 0.63
CA ARG A 125 11.87 -25.66 -0.40
C ARG A 125 10.46 -25.99 0.08
N SER A 126 10.32 -26.54 1.27
CA SER A 126 9.01 -26.85 1.85
C SER A 126 8.41 -25.69 2.65
N GLN A 127 9.16 -24.62 2.80
CA GLN A 127 8.70 -23.44 3.52
C GLN A 127 7.71 -22.65 2.67
N GLN A 128 6.57 -22.31 3.27
CA GLN A 128 5.54 -21.48 2.64
C GLN A 128 5.97 -20.02 2.64
N VAL A 129 5.69 -19.31 1.55
CA VAL A 129 5.95 -17.87 1.47
C VAL A 129 4.65 -17.12 1.68
N MET A 130 4.63 -16.24 2.68
CA MET A 130 3.46 -15.45 3.04
C MET A 130 3.68 -14.00 2.61
N LEU A 131 2.73 -13.46 1.86
CA LEU A 131 2.70 -12.06 1.48
C LEU A 131 1.42 -11.44 2.02
N THR A 132 1.53 -10.25 2.60
CA THR A 132 0.36 -9.54 3.15
C THR A 132 0.24 -8.19 2.45
N VAL A 133 -0.92 -7.95 1.83
CA VAL A 133 -1.25 -6.66 1.22
C VAL A 133 -2.14 -5.90 2.20
N GLN A 134 -1.82 -4.63 2.44
CA GLN A 134 -2.57 -3.77 3.33
C GLN A 134 -2.93 -2.47 2.62
N ASN A 135 -4.20 -2.05 2.74
CA ASN A 135 -4.61 -0.75 2.22
C ASN A 135 -4.51 0.34 3.29
N PRO A 136 -4.71 1.63 2.94
CA PRO A 136 -4.59 2.73 3.91
C PRO A 136 -5.62 2.69 5.04
N MET A 137 -6.70 1.94 4.90
CA MET A 137 -7.69 1.74 5.96
C MET A 137 -7.26 0.69 6.98
N GLY A 138 -6.13 0.02 6.76
CA GLY A 138 -5.66 -1.05 7.63
C GLY A 138 -6.25 -2.42 7.31
N GLU A 139 -7.03 -2.53 6.26
CA GLU A 139 -7.54 -3.83 5.82
C GLU A 139 -6.41 -4.64 5.20
N THR A 140 -6.34 -5.92 5.49
CA THR A 140 -5.27 -6.80 5.05
C THR A 140 -5.79 -8.05 4.38
N ARG A 141 -4.98 -8.60 3.47
CA ARG A 141 -5.21 -9.91 2.90
C ARG A 141 -3.88 -10.65 2.77
N MET A 142 -3.86 -11.88 3.23
CA MET A 142 -2.68 -12.73 3.14
C MET A 142 -2.73 -13.59 1.89
N HIS A 143 -1.62 -13.64 1.18
CA HIS A 143 -1.42 -14.47 0.01
C HIS A 143 -0.33 -15.49 0.33
N SER A 144 -0.55 -16.71 -0.05
CA SER A 144 0.34 -17.83 0.27
C SER A 144 0.88 -18.44 -1.01
N LEU A 145 2.18 -18.57 -1.10
CA LEU A 145 2.84 -19.29 -2.18
C LEU A 145 3.46 -20.58 -1.67
N LEU A 146 3.38 -21.59 -2.50
CA LEU A 146 3.94 -22.92 -2.22
C LEU A 146 5.15 -23.12 -3.14
N PRO A 147 6.37 -22.78 -2.69
CA PRO A 147 7.55 -22.78 -3.57
C PRO A 147 7.83 -24.12 -4.23
N TRP A 148 7.47 -25.24 -3.56
CA TRP A 148 7.67 -26.56 -4.13
C TRP A 148 6.80 -26.86 -5.36
N LEU A 149 5.78 -26.04 -5.61
CA LEU A 149 4.94 -26.11 -6.80
C LEU A 149 5.31 -25.10 -7.88
N ALA A 150 6.27 -24.23 -7.58
CA ALA A 150 6.66 -23.16 -8.49
C ALA A 150 7.67 -23.68 -9.54
N PRO A 151 7.68 -23.07 -10.74
CA PRO A 151 8.68 -23.44 -11.75
C PRO A 151 10.10 -23.05 -11.33
N ASP A 152 11.04 -23.83 -11.86
CA ASP A 152 12.47 -23.52 -11.72
C ASP A 152 12.92 -22.50 -12.77
#